data_d25ac360062b7f21a95cb84613802e1f
#
_entry.id   d25ac360062b7f21a95cb84613802e1f
#
_cell.length_a   1.000
_cell.length_b   1.000
_cell.length_c   1.000
_cell.angle_alpha   90.00
_cell.angle_beta   90.00
_cell.angle_gamma   90.00
#
_symmetry.space_group_name_H-M   'P 1'
#
loop_
_entity.id
_entity.type
_entity.pdbx_description
1 polymer ?
#
loop_
_entity_poly.entity_id
_entity_poly.type
_entity_poly.pdbx_seq_one_letter_code
_entity_poly.pdbx_strand_id
1 'polypeptide(L)'
;SQEKRQRIERVIRETKYRPSEYARTMRTKKSNRIGVLVPQIDSESVPKILSGISERMDQKNYHVLLMNSNLSLEKEIGILETFEQSQVDGLIFVASVLTKRHEKALEHMGVPVVILGQKSEKYPCIYHDDEGAACAMMEELLKSGCRRPAYIGVDRRDKAAGENRYRG
;
A
#
# COMPACT_ATOMS: atom_id res chain seq x y z
N SER A 1 36.25 6.30 25.74
CA SER A 1 36.42 5.94 27.15
C SER A 1 35.04 5.95 27.84
N GLN A 2 34.90 5.19 28.89
CA GLN A 2 33.66 5.03 29.65
C GLN A 2 33.18 6.36 30.28
N GLU A 3 34.09 7.20 30.70
CA GLU A 3 33.81 8.55 31.22
C GLU A 3 33.16 9.49 30.19
N LYS A 4 33.64 9.48 28.94
CA LYS A 4 33.04 10.30 27.89
C LYS A 4 31.60 9.88 27.59
N ARG A 5 31.32 8.57 27.61
CA ARG A 5 29.99 8.03 27.42
C ARG A 5 29.03 8.46 28.53
N GLN A 6 29.48 8.34 29.81
CA GLN A 6 28.66 8.77 30.96
C GLN A 6 28.37 10.26 30.94
N ARG A 7 29.35 11.10 30.55
CA ARG A 7 29.16 12.54 30.40
C ARG A 7 28.14 12.89 29.33
N ILE A 8 28.19 12.21 28.17
CA ILE A 8 27.22 12.39 27.08
C ILE A 8 25.82 11.97 27.53
N GLU A 9 25.67 10.81 28.16
CA GLU A 9 24.40 10.30 28.68
C GLU A 9 23.80 11.22 29.76
N ARG A 10 24.61 11.89 30.58
CA ARG A 10 24.18 12.89 31.54
C ARG A 10 23.60 14.11 30.83
N VAL A 11 24.35 14.68 29.88
CA VAL A 11 23.91 15.85 29.10
C VAL A 11 22.62 15.54 28.33
N ILE A 12 22.49 14.36 27.73
CA ILE A 12 21.26 13.93 27.02
C ILE A 12 20.06 13.93 27.99
N ARG A 13 20.25 13.43 29.22
CA ARG A 13 19.18 13.42 30.24
C ARG A 13 18.80 14.82 30.72
N GLU A 14 19.77 15.66 31.00
CA GLU A 14 19.59 17.03 31.51
C GLU A 14 18.92 17.93 30.45
N THR A 15 19.34 17.81 29.20
CA THR A 15 18.81 18.63 28.07
C THR A 15 17.58 18.05 27.45
N LYS A 16 17.13 16.83 27.82
CA LYS A 16 16.08 16.05 27.14
C LYS A 16 16.33 15.96 25.64
N TYR A 17 17.60 15.97 25.24
CA TYR A 17 17.98 15.90 23.83
C TYR A 17 17.43 14.63 23.19
N ARG A 18 16.64 14.80 22.15
CA ARG A 18 16.22 13.71 21.25
C ARG A 18 16.96 13.87 19.94
N PRO A 19 17.74 12.86 19.50
CA PRO A 19 18.36 12.90 18.19
C PRO A 19 17.30 13.20 17.11
N SER A 20 17.56 14.18 16.26
CA SER A 20 16.66 14.50 15.16
C SER A 20 16.58 13.30 14.22
N GLU A 21 15.36 12.80 13.97
CA GLU A 21 15.12 11.76 12.96
C GLU A 21 15.60 12.21 11.58
N TYR A 22 15.46 13.49 11.28
CA TYR A 22 15.98 14.12 10.05
C TYR A 22 17.50 13.94 9.90
N ALA A 23 18.25 14.23 10.94
CA ALA A 23 19.72 14.06 10.92
C ALA A 23 20.12 12.59 10.78
N ARG A 24 19.33 11.67 11.36
CA ARG A 24 19.53 10.23 11.21
C ARG A 24 19.22 9.79 9.77
N THR A 25 18.10 10.21 9.20
CA THR A 25 17.68 9.91 7.83
C THR A 25 18.71 10.43 6.82
N MET A 26 19.20 11.65 6.98
CA MET A 26 20.27 12.20 6.12
C MET A 26 21.54 11.35 6.13
N ARG A 27 21.92 10.81 7.29
CA ARG A 27 23.13 9.98 7.42
C ARG A 27 22.93 8.55 6.92
N THR A 28 21.77 7.95 7.20
CA THR A 28 21.50 6.53 6.91
C THR A 28 20.82 6.33 5.56
N LYS A 29 20.28 7.39 4.97
CA LYS A 29 19.37 7.36 3.81
C LYS A 29 18.15 6.44 4.00
N LYS A 30 17.74 6.26 5.27
CA LYS A 30 16.58 5.46 5.66
C LYS A 30 15.71 6.24 6.62
N SER A 31 14.43 6.37 6.30
CA SER A 31 13.43 7.02 7.13
C SER A 31 12.75 6.04 8.11
N ASN A 32 12.87 4.74 7.87
CA ASN A 32 12.09 3.67 8.50
C ASN A 32 10.58 3.89 8.36
N ARG A 33 10.14 4.42 7.22
CA ARG A 33 8.73 4.65 6.90
C ARG A 33 8.35 3.92 5.63
N ILE A 34 7.18 3.27 5.66
CA ILE A 34 6.55 2.67 4.48
C ILE A 34 5.26 3.45 4.21
N GLY A 35 5.13 3.97 3.00
CA GLY A 35 3.88 4.54 2.52
C GLY A 35 2.88 3.42 2.23
N VAL A 36 1.64 3.60 2.66
CA VAL A 36 0.52 2.73 2.29
C VAL A 36 -0.61 3.60 1.75
N LEU A 37 -0.85 3.48 0.45
CA LEU A 37 -1.95 4.16 -0.23
C LEU A 37 -3.10 3.19 -0.38
N VAL A 38 -4.28 3.58 0.12
CA VAL A 38 -5.50 2.79 0.02
C VAL A 38 -6.61 3.58 -0.69
N PRO A 39 -7.50 2.90 -1.47
CA PRO A 39 -8.60 3.56 -2.16
C PRO A 39 -9.72 3.98 -1.22
N GLN A 40 -10.00 3.17 -0.20
CA GLN A 40 -11.04 3.39 0.82
C GLN A 40 -10.65 2.67 2.11
N ILE A 41 -10.93 3.29 3.26
CA ILE A 41 -10.64 2.68 4.58
C ILE A 41 -11.81 1.84 5.08
N ASP A 42 -13.04 2.18 4.70
CA ASP A 42 -14.30 1.60 5.16
C ASP A 42 -14.74 0.32 4.41
N SER A 43 -13.84 -0.30 3.64
CA SER A 43 -14.07 -1.60 2.99
C SER A 43 -13.81 -2.77 3.96
N GLU A 44 -14.36 -3.95 3.68
CA GLU A 44 -14.13 -5.14 4.51
C GLU A 44 -12.68 -5.68 4.42
N SER A 45 -12.04 -5.53 3.27
CA SER A 45 -10.71 -6.11 3.00
C SER A 45 -9.57 -5.22 3.45
N VAL A 46 -9.68 -3.90 3.27
CA VAL A 46 -8.58 -2.97 3.55
C VAL A 46 -8.15 -2.99 5.02
N PRO A 47 -9.03 -3.00 6.03
CA PRO A 47 -8.61 -3.12 7.43
C PRO A 47 -7.82 -4.39 7.73
N LYS A 48 -8.18 -5.52 7.12
CA LYS A 48 -7.46 -6.79 7.28
C LYS A 48 -6.07 -6.74 6.65
N ILE A 49 -5.96 -6.16 5.46
CA ILE A 49 -4.69 -5.91 4.77
C ILE A 49 -3.79 -5.01 5.63
N LEU A 50 -4.34 -3.90 6.14
CA LEU A 50 -3.60 -2.96 6.99
C LEU A 50 -3.12 -3.60 8.29
N SER A 51 -3.92 -4.47 8.91
CA SER A 51 -3.51 -5.22 10.10
C SER A 51 -2.28 -6.09 9.82
N GLY A 52 -2.28 -6.85 8.72
CA GLY A 52 -1.14 -7.69 8.33
C GLY A 52 0.11 -6.86 7.97
N ILE A 53 -0.08 -5.73 7.29
CA ILE A 53 1.02 -4.80 6.98
C ILE A 53 1.62 -4.24 8.27
N SER A 54 0.78 -3.71 9.18
CA SER A 54 1.24 -3.12 10.44
C SER A 54 2.02 -4.11 11.29
N GLU A 55 1.50 -5.32 11.50
CA GLU A 55 2.19 -6.37 12.24
C GLU A 55 3.58 -6.66 11.67
N ARG A 56 3.69 -6.74 10.34
CA ARG A 56 4.97 -7.03 9.70
C ARG A 56 5.93 -5.86 9.75
N MET A 57 5.43 -4.63 9.64
CA MET A 57 6.25 -3.41 9.72
C MET A 57 6.78 -3.20 11.15
N ASP A 58 5.97 -3.44 12.17
CA ASP A 58 6.39 -3.36 13.58
C ASP A 58 7.54 -4.32 13.88
N GLN A 59 7.46 -5.57 13.41
CA GLN A 59 8.54 -6.56 13.54
C GLN A 59 9.86 -6.10 12.90
N LYS A 60 9.79 -5.21 11.93
CA LYS A 60 10.95 -4.66 11.20
C LYS A 60 11.36 -3.27 11.67
N ASN A 61 10.72 -2.72 12.70
CA ASN A 61 10.90 -1.34 13.18
C ASN A 61 10.63 -0.28 12.08
N TYR A 62 9.63 -0.52 11.23
CA TYR A 62 9.12 0.45 10.27
C TYR A 62 7.81 1.06 10.76
N HIS A 63 7.61 2.32 10.48
CA HIS A 63 6.34 3.02 10.69
C HIS A 63 5.52 3.04 9.41
N VAL A 64 4.22 2.83 9.53
CA VAL A 64 3.29 2.90 8.40
C VAL A 64 2.75 4.32 8.29
N LEU A 65 2.96 4.94 7.13
CA LEU A 65 2.32 6.21 6.75
C LEU A 65 1.14 5.89 5.83
N LEU A 66 -0.07 5.85 6.42
CA LEU A 66 -1.29 5.50 5.70
C LEU A 66 -1.95 6.74 5.13
N MET A 67 -2.31 6.68 3.84
CA MET A 67 -3.11 7.71 3.18
C MET A 67 -4.26 7.10 2.35
N ASN A 68 -5.41 7.76 2.36
CA ASN A 68 -6.64 7.33 1.71
C ASN A 68 -7.03 8.29 0.59
N SER A 69 -7.23 7.77 -0.63
CA SER A 69 -7.59 8.57 -1.80
C SER A 69 -9.08 8.83 -1.95
N ASN A 70 -9.93 8.06 -1.28
CA ASN A 70 -11.38 8.04 -1.51
C ASN A 70 -11.74 7.83 -2.99
N LEU A 71 -11.07 6.87 -3.65
CA LEU A 71 -11.26 6.51 -5.06
C LEU A 71 -11.00 7.67 -6.05
N SER A 72 -10.26 8.69 -5.64
CA SER A 72 -9.93 9.84 -6.49
C SER A 72 -8.53 9.70 -7.10
N LEU A 73 -8.45 9.58 -8.42
CA LEU A 73 -7.19 9.49 -9.16
C LEU A 73 -6.27 10.70 -8.88
N GLU A 74 -6.83 11.90 -8.84
CA GLU A 74 -6.05 13.12 -8.57
C GLU A 74 -5.45 13.08 -7.18
N LYS A 75 -6.21 12.62 -6.19
CA LYS A 75 -5.70 12.44 -4.82
C LYS A 75 -4.64 11.33 -4.77
N GLU A 76 -4.80 10.23 -5.50
CA GLU A 76 -3.79 9.17 -5.55
C GLU A 76 -2.44 9.72 -6.04
N ILE A 77 -2.44 10.48 -7.12
CA ILE A 77 -1.21 11.10 -7.63
C ILE A 77 -0.60 12.08 -6.61
N GLY A 78 -1.41 12.98 -6.02
CA GLY A 78 -0.92 13.90 -4.99
C GLY A 78 -0.40 13.19 -3.72
N ILE A 79 -0.97 12.04 -3.37
CA ILE A 79 -0.48 11.21 -2.27
C ILE A 79 0.87 10.59 -2.59
N LEU A 80 1.09 10.11 -3.82
CA LEU A 80 2.39 9.59 -4.26
C LEU A 80 3.47 10.67 -4.17
N GLU A 81 3.18 11.90 -4.59
CA GLU A 81 4.09 13.05 -4.43
C GLU A 81 4.37 13.36 -2.94
N THR A 82 3.35 13.25 -2.08
CA THR A 82 3.50 13.43 -0.63
C THR A 82 4.41 12.37 -0.01
N PHE A 83 4.30 11.11 -0.44
CA PHE A 83 5.18 10.03 0.02
C PHE A 83 6.63 10.25 -0.44
N GLU A 84 6.84 10.72 -1.66
CA GLU A 84 8.16 11.10 -2.16
C GLU A 84 8.79 12.19 -1.28
N GLN A 85 8.04 13.28 -1.02
CA GLN A 85 8.48 14.38 -0.15
C GLN A 85 8.74 13.91 1.29
N SER A 86 7.97 12.94 1.78
CA SER A 86 8.12 12.33 3.10
C SER A 86 9.28 11.32 3.17
N GLN A 87 9.98 11.10 2.04
CA GLN A 87 11.12 10.19 1.92
C GLN A 87 10.82 8.80 2.49
N VAL A 88 9.67 8.21 2.13
CA VAL A 88 9.38 6.81 2.51
C VAL A 88 10.41 5.87 1.90
N ASP A 89 10.75 4.79 2.60
CA ASP A 89 11.73 3.79 2.14
C ASP A 89 11.10 2.77 1.16
N GLY A 90 9.79 2.78 1.02
CA GLY A 90 9.03 1.94 0.11
C GLY A 90 7.55 2.26 0.14
N LEU A 91 6.82 1.74 -0.84
CA LEU A 91 5.39 1.97 -1.03
C LEU A 91 4.64 0.66 -1.18
N ILE A 92 3.51 0.54 -0.50
CA ILE A 92 2.46 -0.43 -0.77
C ILE A 92 1.26 0.33 -1.32
N PHE A 93 0.89 0.06 -2.55
CA PHE A 93 -0.24 0.70 -3.21
C PHE A 93 -1.38 -0.31 -3.40
N VAL A 94 -2.46 -0.16 -2.63
CA VAL A 94 -3.70 -0.91 -2.81
C VAL A 94 -4.49 -0.22 -3.93
N ALA A 95 -4.38 -0.74 -5.14
CA ALA A 95 -4.91 -0.11 -6.34
C ALA A 95 -6.28 -0.67 -6.72
N SER A 96 -7.25 0.21 -7.00
CA SER A 96 -8.49 -0.14 -7.70
C SER A 96 -8.30 -0.07 -9.22
N VAL A 97 -7.55 0.92 -9.69
CA VAL A 97 -7.25 1.13 -11.11
C VAL A 97 -5.79 1.54 -11.25
N LEU A 98 -5.06 0.91 -12.17
CA LEU A 98 -3.71 1.34 -12.55
C LEU A 98 -3.77 2.07 -13.90
N THR A 99 -3.25 3.31 -13.92
CA THR A 99 -3.18 4.14 -15.12
C THR A 99 -1.73 4.50 -15.46
N LYS A 100 -1.48 4.96 -16.68
CA LYS A 100 -0.17 5.50 -17.08
C LYS A 100 0.31 6.67 -16.20
N ARG A 101 -0.62 7.43 -15.61
CA ARG A 101 -0.28 8.50 -14.67
C ARG A 101 0.29 7.94 -13.37
N HIS A 102 -0.29 6.85 -12.86
CA HIS A 102 0.27 6.13 -11.70
C HIS A 102 1.66 5.60 -12.01
N GLU A 103 1.83 4.90 -13.14
CA GLU A 103 3.13 4.36 -13.54
C GLU A 103 4.20 5.44 -13.58
N LYS A 104 3.88 6.60 -14.18
CA LYS A 104 4.81 7.74 -14.24
C LYS A 104 5.15 8.29 -12.85
N ALA A 105 4.16 8.44 -11.97
CA ALA A 105 4.39 8.93 -10.61
C ALA A 105 5.23 7.94 -9.79
N LEU A 106 4.95 6.63 -9.90
CA LEU A 106 5.69 5.58 -9.22
C LEU A 106 7.15 5.48 -9.70
N GLU A 107 7.41 5.69 -10.99
CA GLU A 107 8.77 5.74 -11.54
C GLU A 107 9.61 6.88 -10.94
N HIS A 108 8.99 8.04 -10.68
CA HIS A 108 9.68 9.20 -10.09
C HIS A 108 10.05 8.99 -8.62
N MET A 109 9.29 8.22 -7.86
CA MET A 109 9.54 7.98 -6.43
C MET A 109 10.89 7.33 -6.13
N GLY A 110 11.44 6.54 -7.05
CA GLY A 110 12.75 5.88 -6.90
C GLY A 110 12.87 4.92 -5.72
N VAL A 111 11.76 4.46 -5.15
CA VAL A 111 11.70 3.51 -4.03
C VAL A 111 11.05 2.20 -4.45
N PRO A 112 11.30 1.08 -3.73
CA PRO A 112 10.58 -0.16 -3.96
C PRO A 112 9.07 0.02 -3.82
N VAL A 113 8.32 -0.49 -4.81
CA VAL A 113 6.85 -0.44 -4.84
C VAL A 113 6.28 -1.84 -4.94
N VAL A 114 5.22 -2.13 -4.19
CA VAL A 114 4.39 -3.32 -4.31
C VAL A 114 2.95 -2.90 -4.56
N ILE A 115 2.33 -3.48 -5.60
CA ILE A 115 0.93 -3.25 -5.94
C ILE A 115 0.08 -4.35 -5.31
N LEU A 116 -1.03 -3.98 -4.67
CA LEU A 116 -2.04 -4.91 -4.18
C LEU A 116 -3.36 -4.71 -4.92
N GLY A 117 -4.02 -5.82 -5.24
CA GLY A 117 -5.35 -5.83 -5.87
C GLY A 117 -5.36 -5.77 -7.39
N GLN A 118 -4.28 -5.33 -8.03
CA GLN A 118 -4.16 -5.24 -9.49
C GLN A 118 -2.90 -5.95 -9.99
N LYS A 119 -2.99 -6.57 -11.16
CA LYS A 119 -1.82 -7.11 -11.87
C LYS A 119 -1.00 -5.98 -12.45
N SER A 120 0.31 -6.07 -12.30
CA SER A 120 1.27 -5.15 -12.91
C SER A 120 2.38 -5.94 -13.59
N GLU A 121 2.84 -5.47 -14.75
CA GLU A 121 4.01 -6.03 -15.44
C GLU A 121 5.32 -5.37 -15.00
N LYS A 122 5.23 -4.16 -14.43
CA LYS A 122 6.40 -3.35 -14.02
C LYS A 122 6.78 -3.52 -12.56
N TYR A 123 5.81 -3.80 -11.69
CA TYR A 123 6.01 -3.82 -10.25
C TYR A 123 5.62 -5.19 -9.67
N PRO A 124 6.30 -5.66 -8.63
CA PRO A 124 5.80 -6.77 -7.83
C PRO A 124 4.35 -6.53 -7.42
N CYS A 125 3.49 -7.53 -7.61
CA CYS A 125 2.07 -7.38 -7.33
C CYS A 125 1.49 -8.62 -6.66
N ILE A 126 0.49 -8.40 -5.82
CA ILE A 126 -0.31 -9.44 -5.17
C ILE A 126 -1.76 -9.16 -5.50
N TYR A 127 -2.43 -10.11 -6.14
CA TYR A 127 -3.81 -9.99 -6.60
C TYR A 127 -4.50 -11.35 -6.54
N HIS A 128 -5.83 -11.35 -6.60
CA HIS A 128 -6.63 -12.56 -6.62
C HIS A 128 -6.82 -13.04 -8.07
N ASP A 129 -7.08 -14.33 -8.25
CA ASP A 129 -7.62 -14.86 -9.50
C ASP A 129 -9.12 -14.57 -9.58
N ASP A 130 -9.44 -13.31 -9.87
CA ASP A 130 -10.81 -12.81 -9.90
C ASP A 130 -11.65 -13.45 -11.02
N GLU A 131 -11.04 -13.80 -12.17
CA GLU A 131 -11.69 -14.45 -13.28
C GLU A 131 -12.04 -15.91 -12.91
N GLY A 132 -11.06 -16.67 -12.41
CA GLY A 132 -11.28 -18.05 -11.99
C GLY A 132 -12.27 -18.17 -10.82
N ALA A 133 -12.22 -17.25 -9.87
CA ALA A 133 -13.15 -17.24 -8.75
C ALA A 133 -14.60 -16.97 -9.20
N ALA A 134 -14.81 -16.04 -10.16
CA ALA A 134 -16.13 -15.76 -10.71
C ALA A 134 -16.67 -16.93 -11.53
N CYS A 135 -15.81 -17.55 -12.35
CA CYS A 135 -16.15 -18.75 -13.11
C CYS A 135 -16.60 -19.89 -12.17
N ALA A 136 -15.80 -20.20 -11.13
CA ALA A 136 -16.14 -21.24 -10.16
C ALA A 136 -17.46 -20.96 -9.43
N MET A 137 -17.73 -19.70 -9.07
CA MET A 137 -18.99 -19.30 -8.45
C MET A 137 -20.16 -19.49 -9.41
N MET A 138 -19.99 -19.12 -10.68
CA MET A 138 -21.03 -19.32 -11.71
C MET A 138 -21.34 -20.79 -11.95
N GLU A 139 -20.31 -21.65 -12.00
CA GLU A 139 -20.48 -23.09 -12.10
C GLU A 139 -21.31 -23.67 -10.94
N GLU A 140 -21.05 -23.25 -9.70
CA GLU A 140 -21.81 -23.69 -8.53
C GLU A 140 -23.28 -23.24 -8.60
N LEU A 141 -23.54 -22.01 -9.07
CA LEU A 141 -24.90 -21.52 -9.28
C LEU A 141 -25.66 -22.37 -10.33
N LEU A 142 -25.00 -22.71 -11.43
CA LEU A 142 -25.60 -23.54 -12.48
C LEU A 142 -25.85 -24.98 -11.99
N LYS A 143 -24.90 -25.59 -11.26
CA LYS A 143 -25.04 -26.90 -10.61
C LYS A 143 -26.22 -26.95 -9.62
N SER A 144 -26.45 -25.85 -8.90
CA SER A 144 -27.57 -25.71 -7.95
C SER A 144 -28.95 -25.57 -8.64
N GLY A 145 -28.98 -25.57 -9.97
CA GLY A 145 -30.20 -25.47 -10.76
C GLY A 145 -30.60 -24.04 -11.15
N CYS A 146 -29.80 -23.05 -10.87
CA CYS A 146 -30.02 -21.67 -11.31
C CYS A 146 -29.90 -21.58 -12.85
N ARG A 147 -30.97 -21.16 -13.52
CA ARG A 147 -31.01 -21.07 -15.00
C ARG A 147 -30.93 -19.64 -15.53
N ARG A 148 -31.06 -18.66 -14.67
CA ARG A 148 -31.09 -17.23 -15.04
C ARG A 148 -30.31 -16.41 -13.98
N PRO A 149 -28.98 -16.58 -13.88
CA PRO A 149 -28.16 -15.78 -12.98
C PRO A 149 -28.17 -14.32 -13.41
N ALA A 150 -28.06 -13.40 -12.44
CA ALA A 150 -27.85 -11.99 -12.68
C ALA A 150 -26.49 -11.60 -12.08
N TYR A 151 -25.77 -10.73 -12.76
CA TYR A 151 -24.49 -10.21 -12.31
C TYR A 151 -24.61 -8.73 -11.93
N ILE A 152 -24.14 -8.38 -10.75
CA ILE A 152 -23.98 -7.01 -10.29
C ILE A 152 -22.49 -6.82 -9.98
N GLY A 153 -21.83 -5.94 -10.70
CA GLY A 153 -20.39 -5.71 -10.60
C GLY A 153 -20.02 -4.24 -10.42
N VAL A 154 -18.73 -3.98 -10.31
CA VAL A 154 -18.16 -2.64 -10.27
C VAL A 154 -17.70 -2.19 -11.67
N ASP A 155 -17.24 -0.94 -11.77
CA ASP A 155 -16.77 -0.35 -13.04
C ASP A 155 -15.63 -1.20 -13.65
N ARG A 156 -15.74 -1.52 -14.93
CA ARG A 156 -14.78 -2.35 -15.68
C ARG A 156 -13.40 -1.70 -15.88
N ARG A 157 -13.23 -0.44 -15.51
CA ARG A 157 -11.90 0.18 -15.40
C ARG A 157 -11.07 -0.45 -14.29
N ASP A 158 -11.70 -0.95 -13.23
CA ASP A 158 -11.09 -1.90 -12.31
C ASP A 158 -10.89 -3.24 -13.03
N LYS A 159 -9.64 -3.55 -13.38
CA LYS A 159 -9.34 -4.76 -14.15
C LYS A 159 -9.56 -6.04 -13.36
N ALA A 160 -9.30 -6.03 -12.06
CA ALA A 160 -9.49 -7.17 -11.18
C ALA A 160 -10.98 -7.40 -10.86
N ALA A 161 -11.59 -6.50 -10.10
CA ALA A 161 -12.95 -6.69 -9.60
C ALA A 161 -14.04 -6.39 -10.66
N GLY A 162 -13.77 -5.51 -11.60
CA GLY A 162 -14.72 -5.14 -12.65
C GLY A 162 -14.63 -6.03 -13.89
N GLU A 163 -13.49 -5.98 -14.59
CA GLU A 163 -13.33 -6.68 -15.88
C GLU A 163 -13.17 -8.20 -15.71
N ASN A 164 -12.25 -8.65 -14.86
CA ASN A 164 -11.94 -10.07 -14.74
C ASN A 164 -13.13 -10.86 -14.17
N ARG A 165 -13.78 -10.35 -13.11
CA ARG A 165 -14.98 -11.01 -12.56
C ARG A 165 -16.15 -11.01 -13.54
N TYR A 166 -16.25 -10.02 -14.43
CA TYR A 166 -17.28 -10.02 -15.50
C TYR A 166 -17.00 -11.08 -16.55
N ARG A 167 -15.74 -11.41 -16.82
CA ARG A 167 -15.34 -12.40 -17.84
C ARG A 167 -15.47 -13.84 -17.34
N GLY A 168 -15.24 -14.11 -16.07
CA GLY A 168 -15.46 -15.40 -15.43
C GLY A 168 -16.93 -15.67 -15.18
#